data_eaa679b137d4d2db4b8585f54fbb5ef6
#
_entry.id   eaa679b137d4d2db4b8585f54fbb5ef6
#
_cell.length_a   1.000
_cell.length_b   1.000
_cell.length_c   1.000
_cell.angle_alpha   90.00
_cell.angle_beta   90.00
_cell.angle_gamma   90.00
#
_symmetry.space_group_name_H-M   'P 1'
#
loop_
_entity.id
_entity.type
_entity.pdbx_description
1 polymer ?
#
loop_
_entity_poly.entity_id
_entity_poly.type
_entity_poly.pdbx_seq_one_letter_code
_entity_poly.pdbx_strand_id
1 'polypeptide(L)'
;MINIYGLKNCDSCRKAIKWLKNNNYSYEFFDIKVNPIKKSKIKEWLTVHGIDKTLNKKSTTWRQLDQNLKNDFESDALTILKNFPTLIKRPFWEVNSKAMKQLEPGFLDEQQKYLEKLKK
;
A
#
# COMPACT_ATOMS: atom_id res chain seq x y z
N MET A 1 -12.77 8.55 -6.95
CA MET A 1 -12.89 7.54 -5.88
C MET A 1 -11.50 7.14 -5.38
N ILE A 2 -11.30 7.17 -4.10
CA ILE A 2 -10.03 6.74 -3.49
C ILE A 2 -10.15 5.28 -3.08
N ASN A 3 -9.17 4.46 -3.47
CA ASN A 3 -9.04 3.10 -2.98
C ASN A 3 -7.89 3.06 -1.98
N ILE A 4 -8.15 2.45 -0.83
CA ILE A 4 -7.16 2.30 0.23
C ILE A 4 -7.01 0.81 0.56
N TYR A 5 -5.79 0.30 0.45
CA TYR A 5 -5.46 -1.11 0.71
C TYR A 5 -4.69 -1.21 2.01
N GLY A 6 -5.11 -2.10 2.87
CA GLY A 6 -4.43 -2.25 4.15
C GLY A 6 -4.99 -3.38 4.99
N LEU A 7 -4.81 -3.23 6.31
CA LEU A 7 -5.28 -4.19 7.29
C LEU A 7 -6.13 -3.47 8.33
N LYS A 8 -7.17 -4.14 8.82
CA LYS A 8 -8.05 -3.58 9.87
C LYS A 8 -7.28 -3.30 11.16
N ASN A 9 -6.25 -4.08 11.45
CA ASN A 9 -5.45 -3.95 12.68
C ASN A 9 -4.20 -3.07 12.52
N CYS A 10 -4.10 -2.33 11.44
CA CYS A 10 -2.98 -1.43 11.19
C CYS A 10 -3.33 -0.02 11.68
N ASP A 11 -2.52 0.54 12.57
CA ASP A 11 -2.76 1.88 13.13
C ASP A 11 -2.80 2.96 12.06
N SER A 12 -1.85 2.91 11.12
CA SER A 12 -1.81 3.88 10.00
C SER A 12 -3.05 3.80 9.14
N CYS A 13 -3.53 2.57 8.87
CA CYS A 13 -4.76 2.37 8.09
C CYS A 13 -5.97 2.92 8.81
N ARG A 14 -6.08 2.67 10.13
CA ARG A 14 -7.19 3.20 10.92
C ARG A 14 -7.20 4.71 10.95
N LYS A 15 -6.04 5.32 11.13
CA LYS A 15 -5.90 6.79 11.12
C LYS A 15 -6.29 7.36 9.76
N ALA A 16 -5.86 6.72 8.69
CA ALA A 16 -6.18 7.16 7.33
C ALA A 16 -7.69 7.10 7.07
N ILE A 17 -8.32 5.99 7.42
CA ILE A 17 -9.77 5.82 7.24
C ILE A 17 -10.54 6.86 8.05
N LYS A 18 -10.16 7.08 9.31
CA LYS A 18 -10.80 8.09 10.15
C LYS A 18 -10.68 9.48 9.53
N TRP A 19 -9.50 9.82 9.04
CA TRP A 19 -9.27 11.11 8.38
C TRP A 19 -10.13 11.27 7.13
N LEU A 20 -10.21 10.22 6.30
CA LEU A 20 -11.06 10.24 5.09
C LEU A 20 -12.52 10.46 5.45
N LYS A 21 -13.04 9.76 6.45
CA LYS A 21 -14.42 9.92 6.91
C LYS A 21 -14.67 11.33 7.44
N ASN A 22 -13.77 11.84 8.27
CA ASN A 22 -13.94 13.15 8.90
C ASN A 22 -13.87 14.29 7.89
N ASN A 23 -13.24 14.07 6.74
CA ASN A 23 -13.11 15.08 5.70
C ASN A 23 -13.98 14.81 4.49
N ASN A 24 -14.97 13.93 4.62
CA ASN A 24 -15.99 13.65 3.64
C ASN A 24 -15.48 13.17 2.29
N TYR A 25 -14.42 12.34 2.30
CA TYR A 25 -13.93 11.71 1.09
C TYR A 25 -14.75 10.47 0.74
N SER A 26 -14.98 10.26 -0.55
CA SER A 26 -15.50 8.99 -1.06
C SER A 26 -14.33 8.02 -1.20
N TYR A 27 -14.41 6.88 -0.54
CA TYR A 27 -13.33 5.91 -0.56
C TYR A 27 -13.85 4.48 -0.45
N GLU A 28 -13.03 3.52 -0.84
CA GLU A 28 -13.28 2.10 -0.62
C GLU A 28 -12.06 1.48 0.03
N PHE A 29 -12.27 0.72 1.10
CA PHE A 29 -11.19 0.04 1.81
C PHE A 29 -11.14 -1.42 1.40
N PHE A 30 -9.94 -1.89 1.03
CA PHE A 30 -9.68 -3.28 0.69
C PHE A 30 -8.75 -3.89 1.73
N ASP A 31 -9.26 -4.87 2.47
CA ASP A 31 -8.45 -5.64 3.42
C ASP A 31 -7.66 -6.69 2.62
N ILE A 32 -6.35 -6.56 2.61
CA ILE A 32 -5.48 -7.41 1.78
C ILE A 32 -5.43 -8.87 2.26
N LYS A 33 -5.88 -9.16 3.47
CA LYS A 33 -6.02 -10.54 3.95
C LYS A 33 -7.23 -11.23 3.37
N VAL A 34 -8.31 -10.47 3.15
CA VAL A 34 -9.59 -11.00 2.67
C VAL A 34 -9.70 -10.89 1.16
N ASN A 35 -9.13 -9.83 0.59
CA ASN A 35 -9.18 -9.54 -0.84
C ASN A 35 -7.78 -9.64 -1.42
N PRO A 36 -7.39 -10.82 -1.96
CA PRO A 36 -6.06 -10.98 -2.55
C PRO A 36 -5.81 -9.97 -3.66
N ILE A 37 -4.62 -9.38 -3.66
CA ILE A 37 -4.24 -8.41 -4.68
C ILE A 37 -3.78 -9.15 -5.94
N LYS A 38 -4.27 -8.74 -7.10
CA LYS A 38 -3.88 -9.34 -8.37
C LYS A 38 -2.42 -9.02 -8.71
N LYS A 39 -1.72 -9.98 -9.34
CA LYS A 39 -0.33 -9.77 -9.76
C LYS A 39 -0.18 -8.55 -10.66
N SER A 40 -1.13 -8.33 -11.58
CA SER A 40 -1.09 -7.16 -12.47
C SER A 40 -1.10 -5.85 -11.69
N LYS A 41 -1.82 -5.80 -10.59
CA LYS A 41 -1.89 -4.62 -9.74
C LYS A 41 -0.59 -4.41 -8.96
N ILE A 42 -0.02 -5.46 -8.41
CA ILE A 42 1.28 -5.38 -7.73
C ILE A 42 2.36 -4.92 -8.70
N LYS A 43 2.33 -5.42 -9.94
CA LYS A 43 3.26 -5.00 -10.98
C LYS A 43 3.14 -3.51 -11.26
N GLU A 44 1.91 -2.99 -11.35
CA GLU A 44 1.66 -1.56 -11.53
C GLU A 44 2.25 -0.76 -10.36
N TRP A 45 2.00 -1.19 -9.13
CA TRP A 45 2.50 -0.51 -7.93
C TRP A 45 4.03 -0.47 -7.90
N LEU A 46 4.67 -1.58 -8.23
CA LEU A 46 6.14 -1.64 -8.31
C LEU A 46 6.68 -0.72 -9.40
N THR A 47 5.98 -0.63 -10.53
CA THR A 47 6.38 0.26 -11.63
C THR A 47 6.28 1.73 -11.22
N VAL A 48 5.20 2.10 -10.53
CA VAL A 48 4.96 3.50 -10.14
C VAL A 48 5.87 3.94 -9.01
N HIS A 49 6.02 3.11 -7.95
CA HIS A 49 6.71 3.51 -6.72
C HIS A 49 8.09 2.89 -6.54
N GLY A 50 8.37 1.78 -7.21
CA GLY A 50 9.62 1.05 -7.01
C GLY A 50 9.56 0.15 -5.78
N ILE A 51 10.57 -0.74 -5.68
CA ILE A 51 10.65 -1.73 -4.59
C ILE A 51 10.77 -1.05 -3.22
N ASP A 52 11.66 -0.06 -3.10
CA ASP A 52 11.96 0.55 -1.81
C ASP A 52 10.75 1.24 -1.17
N LYS A 53 9.87 1.83 -1.97
CA LYS A 53 8.68 2.51 -1.46
C LYS A 53 7.50 1.57 -1.28
N THR A 54 7.49 0.44 -1.97
CA THR A 54 6.41 -0.54 -1.87
C THR A 54 6.64 -1.54 -0.74
N LEU A 55 7.90 -1.92 -0.51
CA LEU A 55 8.27 -2.92 0.50
C LEU A 55 8.42 -2.29 1.89
N ASN A 56 7.81 -2.91 2.89
CA ASN A 56 7.99 -2.52 4.30
C ASN A 56 8.99 -3.45 4.99
N LYS A 57 10.26 -3.06 5.01
CA LYS A 57 11.32 -3.83 5.67
C LYS A 57 11.22 -3.81 7.21
N LYS A 58 10.38 -2.95 7.77
CA LYS A 58 10.14 -2.89 9.21
C LYS A 58 9.07 -3.87 9.67
N SER A 59 8.39 -4.54 8.74
CA SER A 59 7.32 -5.48 9.08
C SER A 59 7.86 -6.74 9.74
N THR A 60 7.03 -7.36 10.59
CA THR A 60 7.34 -8.67 11.17
C THR A 60 7.50 -9.72 10.08
N THR A 61 6.67 -9.66 9.05
CA THR A 61 6.73 -10.58 7.91
C THR A 61 8.11 -10.55 7.25
N TRP A 62 8.67 -9.35 7.02
CA TRP A 62 10.02 -9.23 6.44
C TRP A 62 11.09 -9.83 7.34
N ARG A 63 11.02 -9.54 8.64
CA ARG A 63 12.00 -10.05 9.59
C ARG A 63 12.00 -11.57 9.68
N GLN A 64 10.83 -12.19 9.51
CA GLN A 64 10.67 -13.65 9.56
C GLN A 64 10.82 -14.32 8.19
N LEU A 65 11.01 -13.55 7.14
CA LEU A 65 11.14 -14.10 5.80
C LEU A 65 12.42 -14.87 5.65
N ASP A 66 12.37 -15.99 4.90
CA ASP A 66 13.54 -16.81 4.60
C ASP A 66 14.63 -15.95 3.94
N GLN A 67 15.89 -16.14 4.35
CA GLN A 67 17.00 -15.34 3.84
C GLN A 67 17.17 -15.48 2.33
N ASN A 68 16.90 -16.66 1.77
CA ASN A 68 16.98 -16.85 0.32
C ASN A 68 15.96 -15.97 -0.41
N LEU A 69 14.76 -15.85 0.13
CA LEU A 69 13.73 -14.96 -0.45
C LEU A 69 14.14 -13.50 -0.34
N LYS A 70 14.76 -13.10 0.77
CA LYS A 70 15.29 -11.74 0.91
C LYS A 70 16.36 -11.44 -0.13
N ASN A 71 17.25 -12.39 -0.36
CA ASN A 71 18.35 -12.25 -1.33
C ASN A 71 17.83 -12.14 -2.75
N ASP A 72 16.73 -12.83 -3.07
CA ASP A 72 16.14 -12.86 -4.40
C ASP A 72 15.07 -11.77 -4.59
N PHE A 73 14.87 -10.90 -3.59
CA PHE A 73 13.74 -9.98 -3.60
C PHE A 73 13.73 -9.05 -4.83
N GLU A 74 14.87 -8.51 -5.21
CA GLU A 74 14.92 -7.60 -6.36
C GLU A 74 14.51 -8.26 -7.66
N SER A 75 14.89 -9.52 -7.86
CA SER A 75 14.55 -10.25 -9.08
C SER A 75 13.16 -10.84 -9.06
N ASP A 76 12.60 -11.10 -7.88
CA ASP A 76 11.35 -11.84 -7.70
C ASP A 76 10.31 -11.09 -6.87
N ALA A 77 10.42 -9.76 -6.79
CA ALA A 77 9.57 -8.93 -5.93
C ALA A 77 8.08 -9.18 -6.17
N LEU A 78 7.67 -9.28 -7.42
CA LEU A 78 6.26 -9.48 -7.77
C LEU A 78 5.71 -10.77 -7.15
N THR A 79 6.42 -11.88 -7.31
CA THR A 79 5.99 -13.18 -6.77
C THR A 79 5.99 -13.17 -5.25
N ILE A 80 7.04 -12.61 -4.64
CA ILE A 80 7.17 -12.57 -3.19
C ILE A 80 6.08 -11.69 -2.57
N LEU A 81 5.81 -10.53 -3.13
CA LEU A 81 4.74 -9.66 -2.64
C LEU A 81 3.35 -10.28 -2.84
N LYS A 82 3.16 -11.03 -3.92
CA LYS A 82 1.89 -11.75 -4.14
C LYS A 82 1.67 -12.82 -3.08
N ASN A 83 2.73 -13.53 -2.71
CA ASN A 83 2.65 -14.60 -1.70
C ASN A 83 2.63 -14.07 -0.27
N PHE A 84 3.24 -12.91 -0.02
CA PHE A 84 3.32 -12.29 1.29
C PHE A 84 2.84 -10.82 1.23
N PRO A 85 1.54 -10.59 1.04
CA PRO A 85 1.04 -9.22 0.83
C PRO A 85 1.24 -8.30 2.03
N THR A 86 1.47 -8.84 3.23
CA THR A 86 1.77 -8.03 4.42
C THR A 86 3.15 -7.37 4.35
N LEU A 87 3.99 -7.72 3.36
CA LEU A 87 5.22 -7.00 3.07
C LEU A 87 4.98 -5.64 2.41
N ILE A 88 3.81 -5.43 1.83
CA ILE A 88 3.49 -4.17 1.16
C ILE A 88 3.23 -3.09 2.21
N LYS A 89 3.83 -1.91 2.03
CA LYS A 89 3.60 -0.76 2.90
C LYS A 89 2.12 -0.38 2.92
N ARG A 90 1.61 -0.05 4.09
CA ARG A 90 0.19 0.25 4.32
C ARG A 90 0.03 1.60 5.01
N PRO A 91 -1.05 2.31 4.71
CA PRO A 91 -2.03 2.04 3.66
C PRO A 91 -1.44 2.27 2.27
N PHE A 92 -1.86 1.49 1.28
CA PHE A 92 -1.50 1.71 -0.11
C PHE A 92 -2.67 2.40 -0.81
N TRP A 93 -2.37 3.38 -1.65
CA TRP A 93 -3.36 4.28 -2.21
C TRP A 93 -3.52 4.14 -3.71
N GLU A 94 -4.77 4.22 -4.17
CA GLU A 94 -5.07 4.40 -5.58
C GLU A 94 -6.11 5.50 -5.73
N VAL A 95 -6.05 6.21 -6.85
CA VAL A 95 -7.06 7.20 -7.24
C VAL A 95 -7.63 6.74 -8.58
N ASN A 96 -8.95 6.55 -8.63
CA ASN A 96 -9.63 6.03 -9.82
C ASN A 96 -8.99 4.72 -10.30
N SER A 97 -8.73 3.83 -9.34
CA SER A 97 -8.16 2.48 -9.57
C SER A 97 -6.74 2.45 -10.10
N LYS A 98 -5.99 3.54 -9.96
CA LYS A 98 -4.59 3.63 -10.39
C LYS A 98 -3.69 4.15 -9.28
N ALA A 99 -2.50 3.56 -9.15
CA ALA A 99 -1.47 4.10 -8.27
C ALA A 99 -0.97 5.44 -8.83
N MET A 100 -0.71 6.39 -7.93
CA MET A 100 -0.26 7.73 -8.29
C MET A 100 1.13 7.96 -7.73
N LYS A 101 2.07 8.35 -8.57
CA LYS A 101 3.47 8.55 -8.17
C LYS A 101 3.62 9.54 -7.01
N GLN A 102 2.80 10.58 -6.98
CA GLN A 102 2.84 11.61 -5.93
C GLN A 102 2.13 11.18 -4.64
N LEU A 103 1.43 10.05 -4.65
CA LEU A 103 0.72 9.55 -3.48
C LEU A 103 1.36 8.23 -3.05
N GLU A 104 2.45 8.34 -2.31
CA GLU A 104 3.24 7.19 -1.85
C GLU A 104 2.52 6.41 -0.75
N PRO A 105 2.84 5.12 -0.57
CA PRO A 105 2.26 4.35 0.53
C PRO A 105 2.59 4.96 1.89
N GLY A 106 1.67 4.80 2.82
CA GLY A 106 1.77 5.36 4.17
C GLY A 106 0.74 6.43 4.41
N PHE A 107 0.71 6.94 5.65
CA PHE A 107 -0.21 8.01 6.01
C PHE A 107 0.49 9.03 6.88
N LEU A 108 1.10 10.00 6.23
CA LEU A 108 1.82 11.13 6.84
C LEU A 108 1.23 12.43 6.28
N ASP A 109 1.78 13.55 6.71
CA ASP A 109 1.31 14.86 6.25
C ASP A 109 1.33 15.00 4.73
N GLU A 110 2.31 14.42 4.07
CA GLU A 110 2.43 14.51 2.61
C GLU A 110 1.27 13.83 1.86
N GLN A 111 0.77 12.69 2.36
CA GLN A 111 -0.38 12.05 1.77
C GLN A 111 -1.65 12.89 1.97
N GLN A 112 -1.82 13.44 3.16
CA GLN A 112 -2.95 14.33 3.43
C GLN A 112 -2.95 15.54 2.51
N LYS A 113 -1.81 16.19 2.35
CA LYS A 113 -1.67 17.37 1.48
C LYS A 113 -2.00 17.06 0.04
N TYR A 114 -1.52 15.92 -0.46
CA TYR A 114 -1.81 15.51 -1.83
C TYR A 114 -3.31 15.26 -2.04
N LEU A 115 -3.94 14.54 -1.10
CA LEU A 115 -5.37 14.24 -1.18
C LEU A 115 -6.21 15.52 -1.11
N GLU A 116 -5.80 16.49 -0.31
CA GLU A 116 -6.47 17.79 -0.22
C GLU A 116 -6.41 18.54 -1.57
N LYS A 117 -5.28 18.47 -2.26
CA LYS A 117 -5.13 19.07 -3.59
C LYS A 117 -6.06 18.43 -4.60
N LEU A 118 -6.23 17.11 -4.54
CA LEU A 118 -7.14 16.41 -5.46
C LEU A 118 -8.59 16.80 -5.25
N LYS A 119 -8.98 17.19 -4.05
CA LYS A 119 -10.35 17.55 -3.70
C LYS A 119 -10.76 18.91 -4.25
N LYS A 120 -9.80 19.75 -4.55
CA LYS A 120 -10.07 21.10 -5.05
C LYS A 120 -10.39 21.11 -6.57
#